data_8702a114ee24f7fb07912f7ee4fa05fb
#
_entry.id   8702a114ee24f7fb07912f7ee4fa05fb
#
_cell.length_a   1.000
_cell.length_b   1.000
_cell.length_c   1.000
_cell.angle_alpha   90.00
_cell.angle_beta   90.00
_cell.angle_gamma   90.00
#
_symmetry.space_group_name_H-M   'P 1'
#
loop_
_entity.id
_entity.type
_entity.pdbx_description
1 polymer ?
#
loop_
_entity_poly.entity_id
_entity_poly.type
_entity_poly.pdbx_seq_one_letter_code
_entity_poly.pdbx_strand_id
1 'polypeptide(L)'
;IENKELYFPDIILEFYPNLVKNGKICANDPFWWEFTRIKYKEFFEDFPDVAGIITAPATGESRVSIKSNRCTCELCRTEKPETWFRNLLEAMYEPIHAAGRKLVVRDFVFNPQAQEEIVSVMEKLPADVVISLKNTPHDFYPTFPMNSRIGNVGNHEQWVEFDAMGQYFGWGIGIADLTDDYKNRFKIIKEKYVSGIIIRTDWESLD
;
A
#
# COMPACT_ATOMS: atom_id res chain seq x y z
N ILE A 1 11.36 2.34 -3.63
CA ILE A 1 10.45 2.72 -4.72
C ILE A 1 9.05 2.38 -4.29
N GLU A 2 8.14 3.34 -4.41
CA GLU A 2 6.72 3.14 -4.18
C GLU A 2 6.06 2.62 -5.45
N ASN A 3 5.11 1.69 -5.29
CA ASN A 3 4.28 1.20 -6.37
C ASN A 3 2.84 1.03 -5.87
N LYS A 4 1.91 1.50 -6.68
CA LYS A 4 0.48 1.27 -6.45
C LYS A 4 0.13 -0.14 -6.90
N GLU A 5 -1.02 -0.64 -6.57
CA GLU A 5 -1.56 -1.96 -6.91
C GLU A 5 -1.12 -2.47 -8.32
N LEU A 6 -1.99 -2.99 -9.12
CA LEU A 6 -1.64 -3.42 -10.48
C LEU A 6 -1.48 -2.22 -11.43
N TYR A 7 -0.23 -1.89 -11.76
CA TYR A 7 0.11 -0.93 -12.80
C TYR A 7 0.76 -1.66 -13.99
N PHE A 8 0.26 -1.40 -15.18
CA PHE A 8 0.72 -2.03 -16.42
C PHE A 8 0.54 -1.07 -17.63
N PRO A 9 1.34 -1.20 -18.68
CA PRO A 9 1.20 -0.41 -19.90
C PRO A 9 -0.01 -0.87 -20.72
N ASP A 10 -0.65 0.06 -21.46
CA ASP A 10 -1.87 -0.19 -22.23
C ASP A 10 -1.72 -1.31 -23.26
N ILE A 11 -0.55 -1.46 -23.82
CA ILE A 11 -0.24 -2.50 -24.80
C ILE A 11 -0.57 -3.92 -24.32
N ILE A 12 -0.58 -4.14 -23.01
CA ILE A 12 -0.97 -5.44 -22.44
C ILE A 12 -2.40 -5.82 -22.86
N LEU A 13 -3.31 -4.86 -22.90
CA LEU A 13 -4.70 -5.11 -23.28
C LEU A 13 -4.87 -5.35 -24.79
N GLU A 14 -3.94 -4.90 -25.61
CA GLU A 14 -3.92 -5.21 -27.03
C GLU A 14 -3.51 -6.65 -27.29
N PHE A 15 -2.49 -7.14 -26.57
CA PHE A 15 -2.04 -8.53 -26.65
C PHE A 15 -2.95 -9.53 -25.92
N TYR A 16 -3.61 -9.10 -24.85
CA TYR A 16 -4.48 -9.91 -24.01
C TYR A 16 -5.89 -9.33 -23.90
N PRO A 17 -6.65 -9.20 -24.98
CA PRO A 17 -7.98 -8.57 -24.98
C PRO A 17 -8.99 -9.34 -24.11
N ASN A 18 -8.77 -10.61 -23.83
CA ASN A 18 -9.58 -11.42 -22.93
C ASN A 18 -9.53 -10.96 -21.45
N LEU A 19 -8.59 -10.12 -21.08
CA LEU A 19 -8.55 -9.50 -19.76
C LEU A 19 -9.68 -8.49 -19.57
N VAL A 20 -10.28 -7.99 -20.65
CA VAL A 20 -11.44 -7.10 -20.60
C VAL A 20 -12.72 -7.95 -20.68
N LYS A 21 -13.52 -7.90 -19.61
CA LYS A 21 -14.80 -8.60 -19.49
C LYS A 21 -15.92 -7.59 -19.23
N ASN A 22 -16.92 -7.59 -20.05
CA ASN A 22 -18.05 -6.66 -19.97
C ASN A 22 -17.59 -5.17 -19.97
N GLY A 23 -16.60 -4.84 -20.82
CA GLY A 23 -16.06 -3.48 -20.96
C GLY A 23 -15.19 -3.00 -19.79
N LYS A 24 -14.86 -3.88 -18.84
CA LYS A 24 -13.97 -3.58 -17.71
C LYS A 24 -12.86 -4.61 -17.58
N ILE A 25 -11.71 -4.18 -17.09
CA ILE A 25 -10.60 -5.08 -16.84
C ILE A 25 -10.97 -6.03 -15.69
N CYS A 26 -10.80 -7.33 -15.91
CA CYS A 26 -11.03 -8.34 -14.89
C CYS A 26 -9.92 -8.29 -13.85
N ALA A 27 -10.19 -7.75 -12.66
CA ALA A 27 -9.20 -7.63 -11.60
C ALA A 27 -8.74 -8.99 -11.03
N ASN A 28 -9.58 -10.02 -11.14
CA ASN A 28 -9.31 -11.35 -10.59
C ASN A 28 -8.91 -12.36 -11.68
N ASP A 29 -8.36 -11.90 -12.79
CA ASP A 29 -7.79 -12.79 -13.79
C ASP A 29 -6.42 -13.31 -13.31
N PRO A 30 -6.16 -14.64 -13.34
CA PRO A 30 -4.88 -15.21 -12.91
C PRO A 30 -3.65 -14.64 -13.62
N PHE A 31 -3.83 -14.10 -14.81
CA PHE A 31 -2.79 -13.41 -15.56
C PHE A 31 -2.06 -12.35 -14.71
N TRP A 32 -2.78 -11.61 -13.85
CA TRP A 32 -2.19 -10.53 -13.06
C TRP A 32 -1.18 -10.99 -12.02
N TRP A 33 -1.34 -12.19 -11.50
CA TRP A 33 -0.41 -12.75 -10.53
C TRP A 33 0.91 -13.12 -11.19
N GLU A 34 0.84 -13.75 -12.36
CA GLU A 34 2.05 -14.07 -13.14
C GLU A 34 2.72 -12.83 -13.69
N PHE A 35 1.95 -11.88 -14.23
CA PHE A 35 2.45 -10.58 -14.67
C PHE A 35 3.20 -9.85 -13.54
N THR A 36 2.66 -9.88 -12.32
CA THR A 36 3.28 -9.23 -11.16
C THR A 36 4.59 -9.91 -10.79
N ARG A 37 4.66 -11.24 -10.82
CA ARG A 37 5.90 -11.99 -10.55
C ARG A 37 6.99 -11.67 -11.57
N ILE A 38 6.66 -11.69 -12.84
CA ILE A 38 7.60 -11.37 -13.92
C ILE A 38 8.08 -9.93 -13.79
N LYS A 39 7.17 -8.98 -13.61
CA LYS A 39 7.46 -7.56 -13.46
C LYS A 39 8.50 -7.28 -12.38
N TYR A 40 8.35 -7.85 -11.18
CA TYR A 40 9.30 -7.59 -10.10
C TYR A 40 10.58 -8.38 -10.23
N LYS A 41 10.55 -9.55 -10.87
CA LYS A 41 11.78 -10.27 -11.23
C LYS A 41 12.63 -9.45 -12.19
N GLU A 42 12.08 -9.03 -13.32
CA GLU A 42 12.77 -8.18 -14.31
C GLU A 42 13.24 -6.86 -13.67
N PHE A 43 12.39 -6.23 -12.85
CA PHE A 43 12.73 -4.99 -12.18
C PHE A 43 14.02 -5.10 -11.36
N PHE A 44 14.21 -6.16 -10.59
CA PHE A 44 15.43 -6.33 -9.78
C PHE A 44 16.63 -6.86 -10.57
N GLU A 45 16.40 -7.47 -11.73
CA GLU A 45 17.48 -7.76 -12.70
C GLU A 45 18.01 -6.45 -13.31
N ASP A 46 17.13 -5.52 -13.67
CA ASP A 46 17.48 -4.23 -14.27
C ASP A 46 17.99 -3.19 -13.25
N PHE A 47 17.49 -3.24 -12.02
CA PHE A 47 17.79 -2.30 -10.95
C PHE A 47 18.29 -3.00 -9.68
N PRO A 48 19.46 -3.64 -9.70
CA PRO A 48 19.97 -4.46 -8.61
C PRO A 48 20.30 -3.67 -7.33
N ASP A 49 20.47 -2.35 -7.42
CA ASP A 49 20.80 -1.49 -6.26
C ASP A 49 19.56 -1.03 -5.48
N VAL A 50 18.35 -1.29 -5.97
CA VAL A 50 17.12 -0.91 -5.28
C VAL A 50 16.89 -1.81 -4.07
N ALA A 51 16.78 -1.21 -2.88
CA ALA A 51 16.68 -1.93 -1.61
C ALA A 51 15.33 -2.65 -1.39
N GLY A 52 14.27 -2.21 -2.07
CA GLY A 52 12.95 -2.82 -1.91
C GLY A 52 11.82 -2.02 -2.55
N ILE A 53 10.62 -2.51 -2.36
CA ILE A 53 9.38 -1.92 -2.89
C ILE A 53 8.46 -1.52 -1.73
N ILE A 54 7.91 -0.33 -1.81
CA ILE A 54 6.81 0.11 -0.95
C ILE A 54 5.54 0.06 -1.79
N THR A 55 4.50 -0.59 -1.28
CA THR A 55 3.20 -0.68 -1.96
C THR A 55 2.04 -0.26 -1.06
N ALA A 56 1.02 0.31 -1.65
CA ALA A 56 -0.21 0.72 -0.99
C ALA A 56 -1.44 0.09 -1.70
N PRO A 57 -1.72 -1.20 -1.49
CA PRO A 57 -2.64 -1.97 -2.32
C PRO A 57 -4.12 -1.60 -2.15
N ALA A 58 -4.49 -0.83 -1.14
CA ALA A 58 -5.88 -0.52 -0.82
C ALA A 58 -6.28 0.94 -1.07
N THR A 59 -5.46 1.72 -1.77
CA THR A 59 -5.73 3.14 -2.05
C THR A 59 -6.97 3.36 -2.92
N GLY A 60 -7.32 2.39 -3.76
CA GLY A 60 -8.37 2.56 -4.76
C GLY A 60 -7.95 3.42 -5.97
N GLU A 61 -6.72 3.87 -6.03
CA GLU A 61 -6.17 4.68 -7.12
C GLU A 61 -5.59 3.84 -8.26
N SER A 62 -5.55 2.54 -8.08
CA SER A 62 -5.06 1.62 -9.09
C SER A 62 -6.04 1.49 -10.25
N ARG A 63 -5.49 1.32 -11.44
CA ARG A 63 -6.26 1.05 -12.66
C ARG A 63 -7.02 -0.28 -12.57
N VAL A 64 -6.49 -1.25 -11.85
CA VAL A 64 -7.09 -2.55 -11.61
C VAL A 64 -7.09 -2.83 -10.12
N SER A 65 -8.27 -2.91 -9.54
CA SER A 65 -8.47 -3.26 -8.14
C SER A 65 -9.80 -3.97 -7.96
N ILE A 66 -9.87 -4.86 -7.00
CA ILE A 66 -11.12 -5.54 -6.64
C ILE A 66 -12.15 -4.59 -6.04
N LYS A 67 -11.72 -3.47 -5.46
CA LYS A 67 -12.59 -2.45 -4.85
C LYS A 67 -12.96 -1.32 -5.82
N SER A 68 -11.97 -0.81 -6.54
CA SER A 68 -12.16 0.20 -7.59
C SER A 68 -12.12 -0.45 -8.96
N ASN A 69 -12.85 0.07 -9.93
CA ASN A 69 -12.92 -0.46 -11.30
C ASN A 69 -13.33 -1.95 -11.40
N ARG A 70 -14.05 -2.44 -10.43
CA ARG A 70 -14.46 -3.84 -10.35
C ARG A 70 -15.28 -4.23 -11.58
N CYS A 71 -14.81 -5.26 -12.28
CA CYS A 71 -15.60 -5.85 -13.33
C CYS A 71 -16.73 -6.72 -12.75
N THR A 72 -17.79 -6.91 -13.53
CA THR A 72 -18.99 -7.66 -13.09
C THR A 72 -18.99 -9.12 -13.50
N CYS A 73 -17.85 -9.64 -13.96
CA CYS A 73 -17.72 -11.07 -14.28
C CYS A 73 -17.84 -11.92 -13.01
N GLU A 74 -18.10 -13.20 -13.19
CA GLU A 74 -18.32 -14.15 -12.09
C GLU A 74 -17.13 -14.19 -11.13
N LEU A 75 -15.90 -14.26 -11.65
CA LEU A 75 -14.67 -14.28 -10.87
C LEU A 75 -14.56 -13.06 -9.93
N CYS A 76 -14.81 -11.86 -10.46
CA CYS A 76 -14.72 -10.63 -9.64
C CYS A 76 -15.90 -10.47 -8.68
N ARG A 77 -17.08 -10.95 -9.07
CA ARG A 77 -18.29 -10.80 -8.25
C ARG A 77 -18.26 -11.65 -6.99
N THR A 78 -17.66 -12.82 -7.07
CA THR A 78 -17.57 -13.78 -5.95
C THR A 78 -16.31 -13.61 -5.10
N GLU A 79 -15.31 -12.87 -5.60
CA GLU A 79 -14.05 -12.68 -4.89
C GLU A 79 -14.18 -11.73 -3.70
N LYS A 80 -13.54 -12.10 -2.60
CA LYS A 80 -13.42 -11.26 -1.41
C LYS A 80 -12.21 -10.34 -1.53
N PRO A 81 -12.33 -9.06 -1.15
CA PRO A 81 -11.20 -8.12 -1.19
C PRO A 81 -9.95 -8.63 -0.48
N GLU A 82 -10.10 -9.26 0.68
CA GLU A 82 -8.98 -9.77 1.46
C GLU A 82 -8.22 -10.89 0.71
N THR A 83 -8.94 -11.77 0.01
CA THR A 83 -8.32 -12.83 -0.81
C THR A 83 -7.55 -12.22 -1.97
N TRP A 84 -8.16 -11.25 -2.64
CA TRP A 84 -7.52 -10.54 -3.74
C TRP A 84 -6.25 -9.81 -3.32
N PHE A 85 -6.29 -9.06 -2.21
CA PHE A 85 -5.12 -8.37 -1.67
C PHE A 85 -4.02 -9.34 -1.27
N ARG A 86 -4.38 -10.47 -0.66
CA ARG A 86 -3.41 -11.52 -0.33
C ARG A 86 -2.72 -12.05 -1.58
N ASN A 87 -3.48 -12.44 -2.60
CA ASN A 87 -2.92 -12.97 -3.85
C ASN A 87 -1.98 -11.96 -4.52
N LEU A 88 -2.34 -10.68 -4.53
CA LEU A 88 -1.49 -9.61 -5.04
C LEU A 88 -0.18 -9.50 -4.25
N LEU A 89 -0.28 -9.44 -2.92
CA LEU A 89 0.89 -9.25 -2.07
C LEU A 89 1.81 -10.47 -2.06
N GLU A 90 1.26 -11.69 -2.15
CA GLU A 90 2.04 -12.92 -2.33
C GLU A 90 2.77 -12.92 -3.67
N ALA A 91 2.09 -12.52 -4.76
CA ALA A 91 2.70 -12.42 -6.09
C ALA A 91 3.80 -11.34 -6.17
N MET A 92 3.72 -10.30 -5.36
CA MET A 92 4.80 -9.31 -5.19
C MET A 92 5.93 -9.86 -4.33
N TYR A 93 5.59 -10.49 -3.20
CA TYR A 93 6.56 -10.97 -2.22
C TYR A 93 7.54 -11.98 -2.80
N GLU A 94 7.06 -12.97 -3.53
CA GLU A 94 7.88 -14.05 -4.06
C GLU A 94 9.15 -13.57 -4.81
N PRO A 95 9.06 -12.74 -5.86
CA PRO A 95 10.24 -12.26 -6.58
C PRO A 95 11.07 -11.24 -5.78
N ILE A 96 10.44 -10.41 -4.94
CA ILE A 96 11.12 -9.42 -4.10
C ILE A 96 11.99 -10.12 -3.06
N HIS A 97 11.44 -11.13 -2.39
CA HIS A 97 12.16 -11.94 -1.42
C HIS A 97 13.28 -12.76 -2.08
N ALA A 98 13.02 -13.37 -3.23
CA ALA A 98 14.03 -14.11 -4.00
C ALA A 98 15.23 -13.23 -4.41
N ALA A 99 14.99 -11.94 -4.66
CA ALA A 99 16.04 -10.96 -4.93
C ALA A 99 16.76 -10.49 -3.65
N GLY A 100 16.39 -10.97 -2.45
CA GLY A 100 16.93 -10.52 -1.17
C GLY A 100 16.54 -9.08 -0.82
N ARG A 101 15.37 -8.61 -1.28
CA ARG A 101 14.90 -7.23 -1.13
C ARG A 101 13.71 -7.15 -0.18
N LYS A 102 13.43 -5.94 0.35
CA LYS A 102 12.33 -5.71 1.28
C LYS A 102 11.03 -5.39 0.56
N LEU A 103 9.94 -6.00 1.00
CA LEU A 103 8.58 -5.55 0.70
C LEU A 103 8.03 -4.79 1.91
N VAL A 104 7.59 -3.55 1.68
CA VAL A 104 6.92 -2.71 2.67
C VAL A 104 5.48 -2.51 2.20
N VAL A 105 4.52 -2.88 3.02
CA VAL A 105 3.09 -2.73 2.70
C VAL A 105 2.48 -1.64 3.57
N ARG A 106 1.85 -0.65 2.94
CA ARG A 106 1.23 0.51 3.60
C ARG A 106 -0.27 0.33 3.75
N ASP A 107 -0.82 0.82 4.86
CA ASP A 107 -2.26 0.92 5.13
C ASP A 107 -2.91 2.18 4.54
N PHE A 108 -2.51 2.62 3.36
CA PHE A 108 -3.02 3.84 2.77
C PHE A 108 -4.52 3.72 2.40
N VAL A 109 -5.37 3.89 3.39
CA VAL A 109 -6.83 3.74 3.33
C VAL A 109 -7.54 4.95 3.93
N PHE A 110 -8.84 5.08 3.67
CA PHE A 110 -9.61 6.28 3.99
C PHE A 110 -10.72 6.05 5.01
N ASN A 111 -10.83 4.85 5.57
CA ASN A 111 -11.81 4.55 6.61
C ASN A 111 -11.36 3.34 7.46
N PRO A 112 -11.89 3.19 8.70
CA PRO A 112 -11.47 2.15 9.63
C PRO A 112 -11.69 0.73 9.12
N GLN A 113 -12.81 0.49 8.43
CA GLN A 113 -13.10 -0.83 7.91
C GLN A 113 -12.09 -1.27 6.86
N ALA A 114 -11.73 -0.39 5.93
CA ALA A 114 -10.71 -0.66 4.93
C ALA A 114 -9.33 -0.88 5.57
N GLN A 115 -9.02 -0.16 6.67
CA GLN A 115 -7.80 -0.39 7.43
C GLN A 115 -7.79 -1.79 8.05
N GLU A 116 -8.86 -2.19 8.71
CA GLU A 116 -8.95 -3.51 9.32
C GLU A 116 -8.83 -4.63 8.30
N GLU A 117 -9.49 -4.50 7.14
CA GLU A 117 -9.39 -5.44 6.03
C GLU A 117 -7.94 -5.61 5.57
N ILE A 118 -7.23 -4.52 5.26
CA ILE A 118 -5.86 -4.62 4.74
C ILE A 118 -4.85 -5.06 5.80
N VAL A 119 -4.96 -4.58 7.03
CA VAL A 119 -4.07 -4.98 8.12
C VAL A 119 -4.25 -6.46 8.44
N SER A 120 -5.47 -6.98 8.41
CA SER A 120 -5.74 -8.41 8.61
C SER A 120 -5.10 -9.32 7.55
N VAL A 121 -4.86 -8.78 6.34
CA VAL A 121 -4.10 -9.47 5.29
C VAL A 121 -2.60 -9.34 5.55
N MET A 122 -2.12 -8.14 5.85
CA MET A 122 -0.70 -7.87 6.11
C MET A 122 -0.13 -8.75 7.22
N GLU A 123 -0.86 -8.91 8.32
CA GLU A 123 -0.47 -9.72 9.48
C GLU A 123 -0.27 -11.22 9.17
N LYS A 124 -0.79 -11.69 8.05
CA LYS A 124 -0.67 -13.08 7.59
C LYS A 124 0.43 -13.30 6.55
N LEU A 125 1.08 -12.24 6.13
CA LEU A 125 2.23 -12.33 5.21
C LEU A 125 3.46 -12.89 5.95
N PRO A 126 4.51 -13.31 5.23
CA PRO A 126 5.77 -13.70 5.84
C PRO A 126 6.34 -12.59 6.75
N ALA A 127 6.93 -12.98 7.88
CA ALA A 127 7.34 -12.07 8.95
C ALA A 127 8.42 -11.04 8.56
N ASP A 128 9.11 -11.24 7.46
CA ASP A 128 10.10 -10.32 6.88
C ASP A 128 9.48 -9.20 6.02
N VAL A 129 8.17 -9.26 5.78
CA VAL A 129 7.42 -8.13 5.21
C VAL A 129 7.28 -7.03 6.26
N VAL A 130 7.61 -5.80 5.88
CA VAL A 130 7.46 -4.63 6.76
C VAL A 130 6.05 -4.07 6.63
N ILE A 131 5.39 -3.80 7.76
CA ILE A 131 4.08 -3.16 7.79
C ILE A 131 4.25 -1.68 8.11
N SER A 132 3.82 -0.80 7.20
CA SER A 132 3.84 0.64 7.39
C SER A 132 2.43 1.16 7.62
N LEU A 133 2.20 1.76 8.80
CA LEU A 133 0.93 2.35 9.16
C LEU A 133 1.02 3.88 9.17
N LYS A 134 -0.04 4.55 8.72
CA LYS A 134 -0.16 5.99 8.97
C LYS A 134 -0.22 6.26 10.47
N ASN A 135 0.37 7.37 10.91
CA ASN A 135 0.31 7.78 12.32
C ASN A 135 -1.10 8.07 12.82
N THR A 136 -2.04 8.29 11.91
CA THR A 136 -3.47 8.53 12.13
C THR A 136 -4.28 7.32 11.63
N PRO A 137 -5.51 7.09 12.15
CA PRO A 137 -6.29 5.90 11.78
C PRO A 137 -6.85 5.92 10.34
N HIS A 138 -6.86 7.08 9.67
CA HIS A 138 -7.38 7.23 8.32
C HIS A 138 -6.39 7.98 7.45
N ASP A 139 -6.70 9.24 7.18
CA ASP A 139 -5.81 10.17 6.53
C ASP A 139 -5.18 11.12 7.56
N PHE A 140 -4.23 11.95 7.16
CA PHE A 140 -3.37 12.72 8.06
C PHE A 140 -4.05 13.98 8.65
N TYR A 141 -5.32 13.88 9.04
CA TYR A 141 -6.00 14.99 9.69
C TYR A 141 -5.37 15.30 11.05
N PRO A 142 -5.03 16.57 11.33
CA PRO A 142 -4.30 16.95 12.56
C PRO A 142 -5.07 16.67 13.85
N THR A 143 -6.40 16.62 13.78
CA THR A 143 -7.28 16.31 14.92
C THR A 143 -7.45 14.83 15.21
N PHE A 144 -6.92 13.97 14.34
CA PHE A 144 -7.07 12.53 14.55
C PHE A 144 -6.12 12.02 15.64
N PRO A 145 -6.58 11.06 16.45
CA PRO A 145 -5.74 10.42 17.44
C PRO A 145 -4.62 9.61 16.76
N MET A 146 -3.70 9.11 17.55
CA MET A 146 -2.73 8.12 17.12
C MET A 146 -3.44 6.86 16.64
N ASN A 147 -2.94 6.26 15.56
CA ASN A 147 -3.45 5.00 15.05
C ASN A 147 -3.24 3.88 16.08
N SER A 148 -4.34 3.30 16.56
CA SER A 148 -4.31 2.28 17.62
C SER A 148 -3.66 0.95 17.21
N ARG A 149 -3.51 0.71 15.91
CA ARG A 149 -2.82 -0.49 15.39
C ARG A 149 -1.30 -0.39 15.49
N ILE A 150 -0.73 0.78 15.76
CA ILE A 150 0.71 0.94 15.97
C ILE A 150 1.15 0.13 17.20
N GLY A 151 2.14 -0.74 16.99
CA GLY A 151 2.59 -1.72 17.97
C GLY A 151 1.77 -3.02 18.01
N ASN A 152 0.77 -3.17 17.13
CA ASN A 152 -0.12 -4.33 17.07
C ASN A 152 -0.22 -4.86 15.62
N VAL A 153 0.90 -5.28 15.07
CA VAL A 153 1.03 -5.81 13.69
C VAL A 153 1.65 -7.21 13.65
N GLY A 154 1.37 -8.00 14.67
CA GLY A 154 1.96 -9.34 14.80
C GLY A 154 3.48 -9.29 15.00
N ASN A 155 4.20 -10.20 14.35
CA ASN A 155 5.66 -10.34 14.45
C ASN A 155 6.42 -9.56 13.36
N HIS A 156 5.77 -8.63 12.69
CA HIS A 156 6.36 -7.87 11.60
C HIS A 156 7.21 -6.69 12.10
N GLU A 157 8.26 -6.37 11.37
CA GLU A 157 8.90 -5.06 11.46
C GLU A 157 7.87 -3.99 11.13
N GLN A 158 7.80 -2.93 11.94
CA GLN A 158 6.82 -1.87 11.76
C GLN A 158 7.47 -0.53 11.46
N TRP A 159 6.94 0.14 10.43
CA TRP A 159 7.20 1.55 10.15
C TRP A 159 5.95 2.38 10.39
N VAL A 160 6.13 3.68 10.61
CA VAL A 160 5.03 4.65 10.76
C VAL A 160 5.23 5.82 9.81
N GLU A 161 4.17 6.17 9.11
CA GLU A 161 4.17 7.27 8.15
C GLU A 161 3.56 8.54 8.76
N PHE A 162 4.24 9.65 8.56
CA PHE A 162 3.86 10.99 8.98
C PHE A 162 3.72 11.93 7.78
N ASP A 163 2.84 12.91 7.88
CA ASP A 163 2.67 13.97 6.90
C ASP A 163 3.18 15.30 7.46
N ALA A 164 4.40 15.68 7.06
CA ALA A 164 5.04 16.92 7.54
C ALA A 164 4.67 18.16 6.73
N MET A 165 3.90 18.01 5.66
CA MET A 165 3.51 19.12 4.81
C MET A 165 2.25 19.88 5.29
N GLY A 166 1.47 19.30 6.20
CA GLY A 166 0.25 19.92 6.69
C GLY A 166 -0.90 19.92 5.67
N GLN A 167 -1.02 18.88 4.86
CA GLN A 167 -2.00 18.75 3.77
C GLN A 167 -3.43 19.09 4.18
N TYR A 168 -3.83 18.75 5.40
CA TYR A 168 -5.18 18.97 5.91
C TYR A 168 -5.32 20.18 6.84
N PHE A 169 -4.32 21.05 6.90
CA PHE A 169 -4.42 22.31 7.59
C PHE A 169 -5.07 23.35 6.67
N GLY A 170 -6.34 23.68 6.91
CA GLY A 170 -7.08 24.67 6.15
C GLY A 170 -7.45 24.29 4.72
N TRP A 171 -7.53 23.01 4.38
CA TRP A 171 -7.84 22.51 3.02
C TRP A 171 -6.82 22.93 1.95
N GLY A 172 -5.60 23.00 2.32
CA GLY A 172 -4.53 23.35 1.41
C GLY A 172 -3.21 23.41 2.13
N ILE A 173 -2.20 23.89 1.41
CA ILE A 173 -0.90 24.12 2.01
C ILE A 173 -1.03 25.34 2.91
N GLY A 174 -1.08 25.09 4.18
CA GLY A 174 -0.97 26.12 5.20
C GLY A 174 0.38 26.04 5.89
N ILE A 175 0.79 27.11 6.54
CA ILE A 175 1.88 27.05 7.50
C ILE A 175 1.37 26.20 8.67
N ALA A 176 1.91 24.99 8.82
CA ALA A 176 1.56 24.10 9.91
C ALA A 176 2.78 23.88 10.81
N ASP A 177 2.67 24.28 12.07
CA ASP A 177 3.63 23.90 13.09
C ASP A 177 3.20 22.57 13.74
N LEU A 178 3.82 21.49 13.28
CA LEU A 178 3.58 20.13 13.75
C LEU A 178 4.55 19.70 14.87
N THR A 179 5.41 20.60 15.34
CA THR A 179 6.53 20.25 16.21
C THR A 179 6.09 19.55 17.49
N ASP A 180 5.11 20.10 18.20
CA ASP A 180 4.69 19.52 19.49
C ASP A 180 3.83 18.27 19.32
N ASP A 181 2.98 18.22 18.29
CA ASP A 181 2.23 16.99 17.95
C ASP A 181 3.20 15.84 17.61
N TYR A 182 4.19 16.10 16.77
CA TYR A 182 5.15 15.10 16.37
C TYR A 182 6.07 14.65 17.52
N LYS A 183 6.51 15.55 18.38
CA LYS A 183 7.25 15.16 19.60
C LYS A 183 6.48 14.16 20.45
N ASN A 184 5.17 14.37 20.61
CA ASN A 184 4.32 13.47 21.37
C ASN A 184 4.12 12.13 20.65
N ARG A 185 3.84 12.15 19.37
CA ARG A 185 3.67 10.93 18.56
C ARG A 185 4.95 10.12 18.47
N PHE A 186 6.11 10.76 18.35
CA PHE A 186 7.42 10.08 18.36
C PHE A 186 7.73 9.39 19.69
N LYS A 187 7.31 9.94 20.82
CA LYS A 187 7.42 9.23 22.12
C LYS A 187 6.61 7.93 22.09
N ILE A 188 5.37 7.99 21.60
CA ILE A 188 4.50 6.81 21.53
C ILE A 188 5.10 5.73 20.62
N ILE A 189 5.55 6.06 19.41
CA ILE A 189 6.12 5.07 18.49
C ILE A 189 7.42 4.46 19.03
N LYS A 190 8.23 5.23 19.75
CA LYS A 190 9.42 4.72 20.42
C LYS A 190 9.07 3.68 21.49
N GLU A 191 8.05 3.93 22.29
CA GLU A 191 7.55 2.97 23.30
C GLU A 191 6.95 1.71 22.68
N LYS A 192 6.48 1.80 21.42
CA LYS A 192 5.92 0.70 20.63
C LYS A 192 6.95 -0.06 19.78
N TYR A 193 8.25 0.23 19.94
CA TYR A 193 9.34 -0.42 19.22
C TYR A 193 9.23 -0.32 17.69
N VAL A 194 8.68 0.75 17.19
CA VAL A 194 8.66 1.05 15.75
C VAL A 194 10.09 1.21 15.24
N SER A 195 10.44 0.51 14.17
CA SER A 195 11.81 0.43 13.66
C SER A 195 12.11 1.44 12.54
N GLY A 196 11.08 2.02 11.92
CA GLY A 196 11.24 2.95 10.81
C GLY A 196 10.18 4.02 10.74
N ILE A 197 10.52 5.13 10.09
CA ILE A 197 9.63 6.27 9.90
C ILE A 197 9.67 6.68 8.44
N ILE A 198 8.50 6.95 7.86
CA ILE A 198 8.34 7.62 6.58
C ILE A 198 7.79 9.02 6.87
N ILE A 199 8.41 10.06 6.31
CA ILE A 199 7.92 11.44 6.42
C ILE A 199 7.65 11.96 5.02
N ARG A 200 6.39 12.32 4.77
CA ARG A 200 5.97 12.98 3.53
C ARG A 200 6.21 14.47 3.68
N THR A 201 6.97 15.05 2.76
CA THR A 201 7.36 16.46 2.80
C THR A 201 6.76 17.29 1.67
N ASP A 202 6.21 16.62 0.67
CA ASP A 202 5.60 17.22 -0.52
C ASP A 202 4.44 16.37 -1.03
N TRP A 203 3.44 17.02 -1.57
CA TRP A 203 2.29 16.40 -2.21
C TRP A 203 1.51 17.46 -3.00
N GLU A 204 1.00 17.10 -4.17
CA GLU A 204 -0.03 17.80 -4.99
C GLU A 204 0.08 19.34 -5.17
N SER A 205 0.98 20.03 -4.59
CA SER A 205 0.89 21.47 -4.41
C SER A 205 2.17 22.22 -4.71
N LEU A 206 3.09 21.57 -5.33
CA LEU A 206 4.33 22.15 -5.83
C LEU A 206 4.34 22.28 -7.36
N ASP A 207 3.16 22.28 -7.98
CA ASP A 207 3.00 22.59 -9.40
C ASP A 207 3.00 24.10 -9.65
#